data_ac83da98556a164cf3424f5204430384
#
_entry.id   ac83da98556a164cf3424f5204430384
#
_cell.length_a   1.000
_cell.length_b   1.000
_cell.length_c   1.000
_cell.angle_alpha   90.00
_cell.angle_beta   90.00
_cell.angle_gamma   90.00
#
_symmetry.space_group_name_H-M   'P 1'
#
loop_
_entity.id
_entity.type
_entity.pdbx_description
1 polymer ?
#
loop_
_entity_poly.entity_id
_entity_poly.type
_entity_poly.pdbx_seq_one_letter_code
_entity_poly.pdbx_strand_id
1 'polypeptide(L)'
;MNTLKFWIKNARDIALPQSILPALLAVSMAAVHPDFSWWPALVALFGVVCAHLGFNLADDYFDYRHNDVEARKKVTAEGFRTHMEKCHYIESGEATPKELLMAMCAFLAVAGVAGGVVWWFRGWPVAVLTLAGLLLGISYSGKPLELGYHGLGELVIGVMFGPLLMIGMQFAACGVFDDKIVWVSAAVGLLVTNIVYSHAVLDLKADAQAGKMTFARLLRTRGAMLSFSGLFNLLPFAILIVGVAVGQLHWAYLSVLPLLPMSIYLIYSLAAHLNDKTIPFEPRWWMGPMGNFELYRRHNMDWFLIRWLVARNLVTFFCLVLAVVNVVLALVY
;
A
#
# COMPACT_ATOMS: atom_id res chain seq x y z
N MET A 1 -21.72 -10.29 15.75
CA MET A 1 -20.81 -9.16 15.43
C MET A 1 -21.59 -8.15 14.58
N ASN A 2 -21.41 -6.84 14.76
CA ASN A 2 -22.08 -5.84 13.92
C ASN A 2 -21.63 -6.04 12.46
N THR A 3 -22.54 -6.07 11.51
CA THR A 3 -22.30 -6.33 10.09
C THR A 3 -21.22 -5.41 9.51
N LEU A 4 -21.21 -4.13 9.85
CA LEU A 4 -20.18 -3.18 9.41
C LEU A 4 -18.79 -3.56 9.94
N LYS A 5 -18.68 -3.90 11.22
CA LYS A 5 -17.41 -4.32 11.83
C LYS A 5 -16.88 -5.61 11.21
N PHE A 6 -17.77 -6.52 10.83
CA PHE A 6 -17.42 -7.74 10.10
C PHE A 6 -16.75 -7.41 8.76
N TRP A 7 -17.38 -6.54 7.96
CA TRP A 7 -16.84 -6.19 6.64
C TRP A 7 -15.56 -5.36 6.71
N ILE A 8 -15.44 -4.42 7.65
CA ILE A 8 -14.21 -3.64 7.87
C ILE A 8 -13.03 -4.57 8.17
N LYS A 9 -13.22 -5.54 9.10
CA LYS A 9 -12.17 -6.51 9.46
C LYS A 9 -11.76 -7.37 8.26
N ASN A 10 -12.74 -7.91 7.52
CA ASN A 10 -12.48 -8.75 6.35
C ASN A 10 -11.94 -7.96 5.15
N ALA A 11 -12.20 -6.65 5.07
CA ALA A 11 -11.56 -5.74 4.13
C ALA A 11 -10.11 -5.39 4.52
N ARG A 12 -9.51 -6.08 5.48
CA ARG A 12 -8.10 -5.90 5.88
C ARG A 12 -7.81 -4.49 6.39
N ASP A 13 -8.58 -4.01 7.39
CA ASP A 13 -8.38 -2.71 8.04
C ASP A 13 -6.95 -2.47 8.55
N ILE A 14 -6.22 -3.53 8.86
CA ILE A 14 -4.79 -3.49 9.20
C ILE A 14 -3.91 -2.87 8.09
N ALA A 15 -4.39 -2.83 6.85
CA ALA A 15 -3.70 -2.22 5.72
C ALA A 15 -3.99 -0.71 5.57
N LEU A 16 -5.01 -0.17 6.24
CA LEU A 16 -5.39 1.25 6.15
C LEU A 16 -4.26 2.26 6.40
N PRO A 17 -3.30 2.04 7.31
CA PRO A 17 -2.17 2.96 7.45
C PRO A 17 -1.41 3.24 6.14
N GLN A 18 -1.41 2.30 5.19
CA GLN A 18 -0.74 2.44 3.89
C GLN A 18 -1.44 3.44 2.94
N SER A 19 -2.70 3.77 3.18
CA SER A 19 -3.40 4.85 2.47
C SER A 19 -3.57 6.09 3.33
N ILE A 20 -3.86 5.94 4.62
CA ILE A 20 -4.09 7.07 5.53
C ILE A 20 -2.82 7.92 5.69
N LEU A 21 -1.65 7.30 5.88
CA LEU A 21 -0.42 8.05 6.13
C LEU A 21 0.07 8.83 4.90
N PRO A 22 0.11 8.28 3.68
CA PRO A 22 0.36 9.07 2.48
C PRO A 22 -0.66 10.18 2.27
N ALA A 23 -1.95 9.92 2.56
CA ALA A 23 -2.99 10.94 2.46
C ALA A 23 -2.76 12.09 3.45
N LEU A 24 -2.45 11.79 4.71
CA LEU A 24 -2.14 12.80 5.72
C LEU A 24 -0.85 13.58 5.39
N LEU A 25 0.17 12.91 4.86
CA LEU A 25 1.37 13.58 4.35
C LEU A 25 1.01 14.57 3.23
N ALA A 26 0.19 14.18 2.27
CA ALA A 26 -0.25 15.06 1.20
C ALA A 26 -1.06 16.27 1.74
N VAL A 27 -1.94 16.05 2.73
CA VAL A 27 -2.67 17.12 3.41
C VAL A 27 -1.72 18.06 4.15
N SER A 28 -0.67 17.56 4.82
CA SER A 28 0.34 18.38 5.48
C SER A 28 1.12 19.26 4.50
N MET A 29 1.39 18.75 3.29
CA MET A 29 2.01 19.52 2.20
C MET A 29 1.06 20.60 1.68
N ALA A 30 -0.24 20.33 1.63
CA ALA A 30 -1.25 21.30 1.19
C ALA A 30 -1.49 22.42 2.22
N ALA A 31 -1.19 22.19 3.49
CA ALA A 31 -1.55 23.10 4.59
C ALA A 31 -0.88 24.49 4.52
N VAL A 32 0.19 24.62 3.74
CA VAL A 32 0.87 25.92 3.51
C VAL A 32 0.20 26.79 2.43
N HIS A 33 -0.75 26.23 1.66
CA HIS A 33 -1.42 26.97 0.60
C HIS A 33 -2.55 27.85 1.14
N PRO A 34 -2.72 29.08 0.62
CA PRO A 34 -3.77 30.00 1.06
C PRO A 34 -5.18 29.43 0.93
N ASP A 35 -5.43 28.62 -0.10
CA ASP A 35 -6.74 28.01 -0.40
C ASP A 35 -6.96 26.68 0.34
N PHE A 36 -6.12 26.38 1.34
CA PHE A 36 -6.26 25.17 2.15
C PHE A 36 -7.59 25.13 2.91
N SER A 37 -8.23 23.99 2.86
CA SER A 37 -9.48 23.76 3.60
C SER A 37 -9.52 22.35 4.18
N TRP A 38 -9.81 22.26 5.47
CA TRP A 38 -9.89 20.99 6.20
C TRP A 38 -11.06 20.11 5.77
N TRP A 39 -12.22 20.74 5.48
CA TRP A 39 -13.41 19.92 5.23
C TRP A 39 -13.34 19.10 3.93
N PRO A 40 -12.86 19.61 2.76
CA PRO A 40 -12.71 18.77 1.59
C PRO A 40 -11.62 17.72 1.77
N ALA A 41 -10.54 18.06 2.52
CA ALA A 41 -9.50 17.10 2.87
C ALA A 41 -10.05 15.93 3.70
N LEU A 42 -10.91 16.20 4.70
CA LEU A 42 -11.53 15.17 5.53
C LEU A 42 -12.52 14.31 4.75
N VAL A 43 -13.34 14.91 3.88
CA VAL A 43 -14.25 14.17 3.01
C VAL A 43 -13.48 13.29 2.02
N ALA A 44 -12.40 13.81 1.42
CA ALA A 44 -11.52 13.03 0.54
C ALA A 44 -10.86 11.87 1.29
N LEU A 45 -10.33 12.11 2.51
CA LEU A 45 -9.73 11.07 3.34
C LEU A 45 -10.74 9.97 3.68
N PHE A 46 -11.96 10.34 4.05
CA PHE A 46 -13.04 9.38 4.28
C PHE A 46 -13.35 8.57 3.01
N GLY A 47 -13.43 9.22 1.85
CA GLY A 47 -13.58 8.56 0.56
C GLY A 47 -12.44 7.58 0.26
N VAL A 48 -11.20 7.96 0.53
CA VAL A 48 -10.02 7.10 0.36
C VAL A 48 -10.09 5.87 1.25
N VAL A 49 -10.48 6.02 2.52
CA VAL A 49 -10.64 4.88 3.44
C VAL A 49 -11.72 3.92 2.92
N CYS A 50 -12.87 4.43 2.50
CA CYS A 50 -13.93 3.61 1.92
C CYS A 50 -13.48 2.93 0.62
N ALA A 51 -12.77 3.64 -0.27
CA ALA A 51 -12.23 3.08 -1.50
C ALA A 51 -11.23 1.95 -1.21
N HIS A 52 -10.31 2.15 -0.27
CA HIS A 52 -9.33 1.12 0.12
C HIS A 52 -10.02 -0.15 0.63
N LEU A 53 -10.99 -0.02 1.54
CA LEU A 53 -11.76 -1.16 2.03
C LEU A 53 -12.56 -1.83 0.88
N GLY A 54 -13.20 -1.03 0.03
CA GLY A 54 -13.94 -1.52 -1.14
C GLY A 54 -13.06 -2.28 -2.13
N PHE A 55 -11.86 -1.79 -2.45
CA PHE A 55 -10.92 -2.47 -3.34
C PHE A 55 -10.33 -3.74 -2.74
N ASN A 56 -10.12 -3.80 -1.43
CA ASN A 56 -9.72 -5.03 -0.77
C ASN A 56 -10.82 -6.11 -0.86
N LEU A 57 -12.09 -5.73 -0.73
CA LEU A 57 -13.21 -6.65 -0.96
C LEU A 57 -13.37 -7.01 -2.44
N ALA A 58 -13.08 -6.07 -3.37
CA ALA A 58 -13.08 -6.36 -4.80
C ALA A 58 -12.01 -7.40 -5.16
N ASP A 59 -10.81 -7.26 -4.61
CA ASP A 59 -9.73 -8.22 -4.76
C ASP A 59 -10.15 -9.63 -4.27
N ASP A 60 -10.81 -9.70 -3.10
CA ASP A 60 -11.34 -10.97 -2.58
C ASP A 60 -12.46 -11.54 -3.48
N TYR A 61 -13.36 -10.68 -3.98
CA TYR A 61 -14.47 -11.09 -4.84
C TYR A 61 -13.98 -11.66 -6.18
N PHE A 62 -13.04 -11.00 -6.83
CA PHE A 62 -12.50 -11.46 -8.11
C PHE A 62 -11.60 -12.70 -7.93
N ASP A 63 -10.76 -12.73 -6.89
CA ASP A 63 -9.91 -13.87 -6.58
C ASP A 63 -10.75 -15.13 -6.23
N TYR A 64 -11.87 -14.97 -5.50
CA TYR A 64 -12.79 -16.07 -5.23
C TYR A 64 -13.38 -16.65 -6.53
N ARG A 65 -13.73 -15.79 -7.50
CA ARG A 65 -14.27 -16.22 -8.80
C ARG A 65 -13.24 -16.83 -9.75
N HIS A 66 -11.96 -16.63 -9.53
CA HIS A 66 -10.87 -17.20 -10.33
C HIS A 66 -10.59 -18.68 -10.01
N ASN A 67 -11.36 -19.31 -9.14
CA ASN A 67 -11.28 -20.74 -8.78
C ASN A 67 -10.00 -21.21 -8.11
N ASP A 68 -9.28 -20.35 -7.41
CA ASP A 68 -8.03 -20.72 -6.75
C ASP A 68 -8.19 -21.31 -5.34
N VAL A 69 -9.41 -21.62 -4.92
CA VAL A 69 -9.68 -22.12 -3.57
C VAL A 69 -8.94 -23.43 -3.29
N GLU A 70 -8.97 -24.39 -4.24
CA GLU A 70 -8.27 -25.65 -4.07
C GLU A 70 -6.74 -25.51 -4.16
N ALA A 71 -6.23 -24.67 -5.07
CA ALA A 71 -4.81 -24.39 -5.17
C ALA A 71 -4.30 -23.72 -3.87
N ARG A 72 -5.07 -22.79 -3.31
CA ARG A 72 -4.77 -22.15 -2.02
C ARG A 72 -4.81 -23.12 -0.85
N LYS A 73 -5.77 -24.03 -0.80
CA LYS A 73 -5.83 -25.07 0.23
C LYS A 73 -4.59 -25.96 0.21
N LYS A 74 -4.08 -26.31 -0.96
CA LYS A 74 -2.82 -27.06 -1.08
C LYS A 74 -1.64 -26.24 -0.56
N VAL A 75 -1.53 -24.99 -0.94
CA VAL A 75 -0.49 -24.06 -0.46
C VAL A 75 -0.56 -23.89 1.06
N THR A 76 -1.75 -23.77 1.62
CA THR A 76 -1.97 -23.68 3.06
C THR A 76 -1.58 -24.99 3.77
N ALA A 77 -1.93 -26.13 3.20
CA ALA A 77 -1.56 -27.46 3.73
C ALA A 77 -0.04 -27.70 3.71
N GLU A 78 0.70 -27.06 2.79
CA GLU A 78 2.16 -27.05 2.74
C GLU A 78 2.83 -26.07 3.74
N GLY A 79 2.05 -25.43 4.62
CA GLY A 79 2.54 -24.54 5.67
C GLY A 79 2.71 -23.07 5.26
N PHE A 80 2.25 -22.68 4.08
CA PHE A 80 2.26 -21.29 3.62
C PHE A 80 0.99 -20.56 4.07
N ARG A 81 1.12 -19.50 4.87
CA ARG A 81 0.03 -18.57 5.26
C ARG A 81 -1.18 -19.19 5.95
N THR A 82 -1.02 -20.18 6.81
CA THR A 82 -2.12 -20.87 7.52
C THR A 82 -3.09 -19.95 8.29
N HIS A 83 -2.70 -18.70 8.62
CA HIS A 83 -3.53 -17.75 9.37
C HIS A 83 -4.00 -16.53 8.59
N MET A 84 -3.67 -16.44 7.29
CA MET A 84 -4.05 -15.32 6.42
C MET A 84 -4.80 -15.84 5.18
N GLU A 85 -5.72 -16.75 5.37
CA GLU A 85 -6.52 -17.29 4.27
C GLU A 85 -7.42 -16.21 3.69
N LYS A 86 -7.11 -15.79 2.45
CA LYS A 86 -8.00 -14.93 1.67
C LYS A 86 -9.36 -15.61 1.53
N CYS A 87 -10.44 -14.85 1.63
CA CYS A 87 -11.81 -15.34 1.47
C CYS A 87 -12.25 -16.42 2.47
N HIS A 88 -11.55 -16.62 3.59
CA HIS A 88 -11.90 -17.61 4.62
C HIS A 88 -13.38 -17.48 5.07
N TYR A 89 -13.87 -16.25 5.23
CA TYR A 89 -15.26 -15.97 5.63
C TYR A 89 -16.31 -16.41 4.60
N ILE A 90 -15.94 -16.59 3.33
CA ILE A 90 -16.80 -17.19 2.31
C ILE A 90 -16.76 -18.72 2.41
N GLU A 91 -15.56 -19.29 2.59
CA GLU A 91 -15.36 -20.74 2.68
C GLU A 91 -15.94 -21.32 3.96
N SER A 92 -15.89 -20.60 5.08
CA SER A 92 -16.51 -20.98 6.34
C SER A 92 -18.04 -20.85 6.36
N GLY A 93 -18.63 -20.19 5.34
CA GLY A 93 -20.07 -19.93 5.28
C GLY A 93 -20.52 -18.76 6.16
N GLU A 94 -19.58 -17.96 6.71
CA GLU A 94 -19.90 -16.76 7.50
C GLU A 94 -20.50 -15.65 6.63
N ALA A 95 -20.19 -15.64 5.32
CA ALA A 95 -20.79 -14.75 4.33
C ALA A 95 -20.89 -15.41 2.95
N THR A 96 -21.79 -14.94 2.15
CA THR A 96 -21.98 -15.38 0.76
C THR A 96 -21.25 -14.48 -0.24
N PRO A 97 -20.91 -14.96 -1.46
CA PRO A 97 -20.34 -14.12 -2.50
C PRO A 97 -21.23 -12.94 -2.89
N LYS A 98 -22.55 -13.06 -2.73
CA LYS A 98 -23.51 -11.97 -2.97
C LYS A 98 -23.40 -10.87 -1.91
N GLU A 99 -23.25 -11.24 -0.64
CA GLU A 99 -23.05 -10.29 0.45
C GLU A 99 -21.68 -9.59 0.32
N LEU A 100 -20.63 -10.32 -0.11
CA LEU A 100 -19.34 -9.73 -0.44
C LEU A 100 -19.45 -8.67 -1.54
N LEU A 101 -20.15 -9.01 -2.64
CA LEU A 101 -20.41 -8.06 -3.74
C LEU A 101 -21.17 -6.82 -3.25
N MET A 102 -22.20 -7.01 -2.43
CA MET A 102 -22.96 -5.89 -1.87
C MET A 102 -22.12 -5.00 -0.97
N ALA A 103 -21.28 -5.58 -0.10
CA ALA A 103 -20.39 -4.83 0.77
C ALA A 103 -19.34 -4.05 -0.04
N MET A 104 -18.72 -4.68 -1.03
CA MET A 104 -17.81 -4.03 -1.98
C MET A 104 -18.47 -2.83 -2.64
N CYS A 105 -19.65 -3.03 -3.25
CA CYS A 105 -20.39 -1.95 -3.93
C CYS A 105 -20.79 -0.84 -2.96
N ALA A 106 -21.18 -1.15 -1.72
CA ALA A 106 -21.52 -0.15 -0.72
C ALA A 106 -20.32 0.74 -0.36
N PHE A 107 -19.15 0.16 -0.08
CA PHE A 107 -17.94 0.93 0.21
C PHE A 107 -17.51 1.79 -0.97
N LEU A 108 -17.53 1.24 -2.20
CA LEU A 108 -17.17 1.99 -3.41
C LEU A 108 -18.18 3.09 -3.74
N ALA A 109 -19.48 2.86 -3.50
CA ALA A 109 -20.51 3.88 -3.68
C ALA A 109 -20.31 5.05 -2.70
N VAL A 110 -20.03 4.77 -1.42
CA VAL A 110 -19.71 5.81 -0.41
C VAL A 110 -18.47 6.59 -0.82
N ALA A 111 -17.42 5.91 -1.29
CA ALA A 111 -16.22 6.57 -1.82
C ALA A 111 -16.53 7.45 -3.03
N GLY A 112 -17.37 6.96 -3.95
CA GLY A 112 -17.84 7.72 -5.10
C GLY A 112 -18.64 8.97 -4.73
N VAL A 113 -19.53 8.88 -3.73
CA VAL A 113 -20.27 10.03 -3.20
C VAL A 113 -19.30 11.05 -2.58
N ALA A 114 -18.33 10.62 -1.76
CA ALA A 114 -17.32 11.49 -1.20
C ALA A 114 -16.50 12.18 -2.29
N GLY A 115 -16.06 11.44 -3.33
CA GLY A 115 -15.39 12.00 -4.50
C GLY A 115 -16.26 13.01 -5.27
N GLY A 116 -17.56 12.73 -5.43
CA GLY A 116 -18.54 13.63 -6.05
C GLY A 116 -18.71 14.94 -5.26
N VAL A 117 -18.76 14.87 -3.94
CA VAL A 117 -18.80 16.06 -3.07
C VAL A 117 -17.55 16.90 -3.25
N VAL A 118 -16.36 16.28 -3.19
CA VAL A 118 -15.09 17.01 -3.39
C VAL A 118 -15.01 17.58 -4.81
N TRP A 119 -15.43 16.84 -5.82
CA TRP A 119 -15.52 17.33 -7.20
C TRP A 119 -16.37 18.58 -7.33
N TRP A 120 -17.52 18.62 -6.70
CA TRP A 120 -18.40 19.81 -6.73
C TRP A 120 -17.69 21.08 -6.26
N PHE A 121 -16.79 20.98 -5.29
CA PHE A 121 -16.08 22.12 -4.72
C PHE A 121 -14.72 22.41 -5.36
N ARG A 122 -14.02 21.38 -5.86
CA ARG A 122 -12.65 21.49 -6.40
C ARG A 122 -12.57 21.33 -7.92
N GLY A 123 -13.68 20.98 -8.57
CA GLY A 123 -13.77 20.91 -10.01
C GLY A 123 -13.27 19.58 -10.62
N TRP A 124 -13.23 19.56 -11.94
CA TRP A 124 -13.02 18.37 -12.75
C TRP A 124 -11.75 17.53 -12.48
N PRO A 125 -10.60 18.08 -12.02
CA PRO A 125 -9.44 17.25 -11.75
C PRO A 125 -9.72 16.14 -10.72
N VAL A 126 -10.57 16.43 -9.72
CA VAL A 126 -10.99 15.41 -8.74
C VAL A 126 -11.74 14.26 -9.40
N ALA A 127 -12.63 14.57 -10.35
CA ALA A 127 -13.38 13.54 -11.07
C ALA A 127 -12.44 12.62 -11.86
N VAL A 128 -11.42 13.19 -12.55
CA VAL A 128 -10.43 12.42 -13.30
C VAL A 128 -9.61 11.52 -12.38
N LEU A 129 -9.11 12.06 -11.25
CA LEU A 129 -8.30 11.30 -10.29
C LEU A 129 -9.12 10.19 -9.62
N THR A 130 -10.39 10.48 -9.26
CA THR A 130 -11.31 9.49 -8.69
C THR A 130 -11.61 8.37 -9.69
N LEU A 131 -11.90 8.73 -10.95
CA LEU A 131 -12.15 7.74 -12.00
C LEU A 131 -10.91 6.89 -12.30
N ALA A 132 -9.73 7.50 -12.38
CA ALA A 132 -8.47 6.78 -12.56
C ALA A 132 -8.23 5.78 -11.42
N GLY A 133 -8.46 6.20 -10.17
CA GLY A 133 -8.37 5.32 -9.00
C GLY A 133 -9.36 4.16 -9.06
N LEU A 134 -10.61 4.42 -9.43
CA LEU A 134 -11.63 3.39 -9.59
C LEU A 134 -11.26 2.37 -10.69
N LEU A 135 -10.84 2.86 -11.85
CA LEU A 135 -10.44 2.01 -12.97
C LEU A 135 -9.23 1.13 -12.61
N LEU A 136 -8.17 1.71 -12.02
CA LEU A 136 -6.99 0.96 -11.60
C LEU A 136 -7.32 -0.04 -10.49
N GLY A 137 -8.12 0.36 -9.49
CA GLY A 137 -8.47 -0.50 -8.37
C GLY A 137 -9.31 -1.71 -8.79
N ILE A 138 -10.28 -1.53 -9.69
CA ILE A 138 -11.07 -2.65 -10.24
C ILE A 138 -10.20 -3.50 -11.17
N SER A 139 -9.38 -2.87 -12.00
CA SER A 139 -8.51 -3.56 -12.97
C SER A 139 -7.38 -4.35 -12.31
N TYR A 140 -7.14 -4.14 -11.01
CA TYR A 140 -6.12 -4.89 -10.28
C TYR A 140 -6.37 -6.40 -10.33
N SER A 141 -7.58 -6.84 -9.97
CA SER A 141 -7.99 -8.26 -9.98
C SER A 141 -9.15 -8.54 -10.95
N GLY A 142 -9.82 -7.51 -11.47
CA GLY A 142 -11.01 -7.62 -12.34
C GLY A 142 -10.67 -7.72 -13.81
N LYS A 143 -11.49 -8.53 -14.54
CA LYS A 143 -11.43 -8.62 -16.01
C LYS A 143 -11.85 -7.29 -16.67
N PRO A 144 -11.28 -6.97 -17.83
CA PRO A 144 -10.39 -7.80 -18.66
C PRO A 144 -8.89 -7.65 -18.35
N LEU A 145 -8.47 -6.69 -17.51
CA LEU A 145 -7.06 -6.34 -17.37
C LEU A 145 -6.32 -7.22 -16.36
N GLU A 146 -6.94 -7.55 -15.22
CA GLU A 146 -6.37 -8.44 -14.19
C GLU A 146 -4.87 -8.17 -13.92
N LEU A 147 -4.53 -6.88 -13.71
CA LEU A 147 -3.15 -6.39 -13.68
C LEU A 147 -2.28 -7.11 -12.64
N GLY A 148 -2.90 -7.53 -11.52
CA GLY A 148 -2.26 -8.33 -10.48
C GLY A 148 -1.88 -9.75 -10.93
N TYR A 149 -2.54 -10.27 -11.98
CA TYR A 149 -2.25 -11.58 -12.57
C TYR A 149 -1.34 -11.50 -13.78
N HIS A 150 -1.00 -10.29 -14.26
CA HIS A 150 -0.17 -10.05 -15.43
C HIS A 150 1.16 -9.36 -15.10
N GLY A 151 1.57 -9.36 -13.83
CA GLY A 151 2.87 -8.86 -13.40
C GLY A 151 2.96 -7.35 -13.23
N LEU A 152 1.83 -6.65 -13.21
CA LEU A 152 1.76 -5.20 -13.03
C LEU A 152 1.18 -4.80 -11.66
N GLY A 153 0.74 -5.77 -10.86
CA GLY A 153 0.03 -5.52 -9.61
C GLY A 153 0.81 -4.65 -8.64
N GLU A 154 2.08 -4.96 -8.41
CA GLU A 154 2.94 -4.23 -7.47
C GLU A 154 3.13 -2.76 -7.90
N LEU A 155 3.30 -2.52 -9.19
CA LEU A 155 3.47 -1.18 -9.74
C LEU A 155 2.15 -0.38 -9.67
N VAL A 156 1.03 -1.01 -9.97
CA VAL A 156 -0.31 -0.39 -9.86
C VAL A 156 -0.57 0.07 -8.43
N ILE A 157 -0.27 -0.77 -7.43
CA ILE A 157 -0.42 -0.41 -6.02
C ILE A 157 0.46 0.79 -5.67
N GLY A 158 1.73 0.81 -6.13
CA GLY A 158 2.62 1.94 -5.92
C GLY A 158 2.10 3.24 -6.52
N VAL A 159 1.57 3.20 -7.74
CA VAL A 159 0.97 4.38 -8.41
C VAL A 159 -0.30 4.82 -7.69
N MET A 160 -1.15 3.88 -7.27
CA MET A 160 -2.40 4.19 -6.58
C MET A 160 -2.19 4.85 -5.23
N PHE A 161 -1.29 4.32 -4.39
CA PHE A 161 -1.05 4.82 -3.03
C PHE A 161 0.02 5.91 -2.95
N GLY A 162 0.85 6.07 -3.96
CA GLY A 162 1.79 7.18 -4.09
C GLY A 162 1.18 8.32 -4.91
N PRO A 163 1.55 8.47 -6.19
CA PRO A 163 1.17 9.64 -6.99
C PRO A 163 -0.33 9.90 -7.05
N LEU A 164 -1.15 8.90 -7.37
CA LEU A 164 -2.58 9.12 -7.59
C LEU A 164 -3.29 9.59 -6.32
N LEU A 165 -3.08 8.89 -5.20
CA LEU A 165 -3.67 9.22 -3.92
C LEU A 165 -3.16 10.56 -3.39
N MET A 166 -1.84 10.77 -3.39
CA MET A 166 -1.25 11.97 -2.77
C MET A 166 -1.57 13.24 -3.55
N ILE A 167 -1.49 13.20 -4.88
CA ILE A 167 -1.91 14.32 -5.74
C ILE A 167 -3.40 14.61 -5.54
N GLY A 168 -4.23 13.56 -5.51
CA GLY A 168 -5.66 13.70 -5.27
C GLY A 168 -5.99 14.33 -3.92
N MET A 169 -5.30 13.91 -2.86
CA MET A 169 -5.49 14.46 -1.52
C MET A 169 -5.01 15.90 -1.40
N GLN A 170 -3.86 16.24 -1.99
CA GLN A 170 -3.38 17.62 -2.02
C GLN A 170 -4.38 18.52 -2.76
N PHE A 171 -4.80 18.11 -3.95
CA PHE A 171 -5.75 18.88 -4.74
C PHE A 171 -7.10 19.02 -4.02
N ALA A 172 -7.61 17.98 -3.37
CA ALA A 172 -8.81 18.04 -2.55
C ALA A 172 -8.66 19.05 -1.41
N ALA A 173 -7.49 19.11 -0.77
CA ALA A 173 -7.24 19.98 0.36
C ALA A 173 -7.10 21.45 -0.03
N CYS A 174 -6.37 21.80 -1.12
CA CYS A 174 -6.07 23.18 -1.47
C CYS A 174 -6.52 23.62 -2.88
N GLY A 175 -6.99 22.71 -3.74
CA GLY A 175 -7.41 23.04 -5.10
C GLY A 175 -6.28 23.38 -6.06
N VAL A 176 -5.04 23.24 -5.63
CA VAL A 176 -3.83 23.59 -6.38
C VAL A 176 -2.94 22.37 -6.54
N PHE A 177 -2.26 22.28 -7.67
CA PHE A 177 -1.23 21.28 -7.93
C PHE A 177 0.14 21.91 -7.64
N ASP A 178 0.87 21.38 -6.67
CA ASP A 178 2.23 21.79 -6.34
C ASP A 178 3.21 20.70 -6.79
N ASP A 179 4.19 21.04 -7.61
CA ASP A 179 5.18 20.11 -8.18
C ASP A 179 5.99 19.36 -7.11
N LYS A 180 6.12 19.90 -5.91
CA LYS A 180 6.77 19.21 -4.77
C LYS A 180 6.12 17.88 -4.45
N ILE A 181 4.79 17.77 -4.65
CA ILE A 181 4.07 16.52 -4.39
C ILE A 181 4.55 15.36 -5.28
N VAL A 182 5.03 15.68 -6.50
CA VAL A 182 5.50 14.65 -7.45
C VAL A 182 6.72 13.93 -6.89
N TRP A 183 7.69 14.68 -6.32
CA TRP A 183 8.88 14.11 -5.70
C TRP A 183 8.54 13.18 -4.53
N VAL A 184 7.72 13.69 -3.64
CA VAL A 184 7.36 12.98 -2.41
C VAL A 184 6.47 11.77 -2.71
N SER A 185 5.47 11.93 -3.57
CA SER A 185 4.55 10.85 -3.92
C SER A 185 5.22 9.73 -4.73
N ALA A 186 6.20 10.06 -5.60
CA ALA A 186 7.00 9.05 -6.28
C ALA A 186 7.84 8.24 -5.29
N ALA A 187 8.47 8.89 -4.31
CA ALA A 187 9.22 8.21 -3.27
C ALA A 187 8.32 7.29 -2.42
N VAL A 188 7.17 7.78 -1.97
CA VAL A 188 6.19 7.01 -1.19
C VAL A 188 5.64 5.84 -2.02
N GLY A 189 5.30 6.07 -3.28
CA GLY A 189 4.80 5.03 -4.19
C GLY A 189 5.77 3.87 -4.34
N LEU A 190 7.07 4.14 -4.47
CA LEU A 190 8.11 3.10 -4.54
C LEU A 190 8.20 2.30 -3.22
N LEU A 191 8.11 2.96 -2.06
CA LEU A 191 8.11 2.26 -0.77
C LEU A 191 6.85 1.39 -0.59
N VAL A 192 5.69 1.85 -1.06
CA VAL A 192 4.46 1.03 -1.05
C VAL A 192 4.58 -0.13 -2.03
N THR A 193 5.14 0.09 -3.23
CA THR A 193 5.48 -0.99 -4.18
C THR A 193 6.36 -2.05 -3.49
N ASN A 194 7.36 -1.62 -2.71
CA ASN A 194 8.25 -2.54 -2.00
C ASN A 194 7.53 -3.44 -1.00
N ILE A 195 6.46 -2.97 -0.33
CA ILE A 195 5.67 -3.83 0.57
C ILE A 195 5.10 -5.03 -0.20
N VAL A 196 4.42 -4.76 -1.30
CA VAL A 196 3.75 -5.80 -2.12
C VAL A 196 4.79 -6.65 -2.85
N TYR A 197 5.86 -6.04 -3.36
CA TYR A 197 6.97 -6.71 -4.02
C TYR A 197 7.70 -7.70 -3.09
N SER A 198 7.97 -7.29 -1.85
CA SER A 198 8.58 -8.17 -0.85
C SER A 198 7.71 -9.41 -0.61
N HIS A 199 6.38 -9.25 -0.54
CA HIS A 199 5.45 -10.38 -0.44
C HIS A 199 5.55 -11.29 -1.66
N ALA A 200 5.49 -10.72 -2.87
CA ALA A 200 5.54 -11.49 -4.10
C ALA A 200 6.83 -12.32 -4.24
N VAL A 201 7.97 -11.79 -3.77
CA VAL A 201 9.24 -12.53 -3.73
C VAL A 201 9.20 -13.66 -2.69
N LEU A 202 8.59 -13.43 -1.52
CA LEU A 202 8.45 -14.46 -0.49
C LEU A 202 7.46 -15.56 -0.89
N ASP A 203 6.47 -15.22 -1.71
CA ASP A 203 5.38 -16.11 -2.13
C ASP A 203 5.60 -16.71 -3.54
N LEU A 204 6.79 -16.64 -4.13
CA LEU A 204 7.06 -17.09 -5.51
C LEU A 204 6.52 -18.50 -5.83
N LYS A 205 6.67 -19.45 -4.89
CA LYS A 205 6.17 -20.82 -5.07
C LYS A 205 4.65 -20.89 -4.98
N ALA A 206 4.07 -20.19 -4.01
CA ALA A 206 2.63 -20.14 -3.79
C ALA A 206 1.92 -19.46 -4.97
N ASP A 207 2.44 -18.31 -5.44
CA ASP A 207 1.91 -17.62 -6.62
C ASP A 207 2.04 -18.45 -7.90
N ALA A 208 3.10 -19.25 -8.02
CA ALA A 208 3.26 -20.16 -9.14
C ALA A 208 2.19 -21.25 -9.16
N GLN A 209 1.87 -21.83 -8.01
CA GLN A 209 0.83 -22.86 -7.88
C GLN A 209 -0.57 -22.29 -8.10
N ALA A 210 -0.78 -21.04 -7.66
CA ALA A 210 -2.04 -20.32 -7.86
C ALA A 210 -2.21 -19.72 -9.27
N GLY A 211 -1.26 -19.93 -10.20
CA GLY A 211 -1.32 -19.38 -11.55
C GLY A 211 -1.10 -17.85 -11.63
N LYS A 212 -0.84 -17.19 -10.50
CA LYS A 212 -0.68 -15.74 -10.41
C LYS A 212 0.70 -15.30 -10.93
N MET A 213 0.73 -14.52 -11.99
CA MET A 213 1.97 -13.94 -12.53
C MET A 213 2.22 -12.58 -11.87
N THR A 214 2.99 -12.56 -10.79
CA THR A 214 3.42 -11.33 -10.11
C THR A 214 4.64 -10.70 -10.81
N PHE A 215 4.94 -9.42 -10.53
CA PHE A 215 6.13 -8.76 -11.05
C PHE A 215 7.41 -9.50 -10.65
N ALA A 216 7.48 -9.96 -9.40
CA ALA A 216 8.59 -10.78 -8.92
C ALA A 216 8.81 -12.04 -9.77
N ARG A 217 7.73 -12.71 -10.19
CA ARG A 217 7.81 -13.88 -11.08
C ARG A 217 8.26 -13.54 -12.50
N LEU A 218 7.91 -12.35 -13.03
CA LEU A 218 8.37 -11.87 -14.32
C LEU A 218 9.89 -11.70 -14.38
N LEU A 219 10.52 -11.36 -13.27
CA LEU A 219 11.96 -11.10 -13.21
C LEU A 219 12.81 -12.36 -13.38
N ARG A 220 12.26 -13.55 -13.16
CA ARG A 220 12.85 -14.89 -13.41
C ARG A 220 14.19 -15.19 -12.73
N THR A 221 15.03 -14.20 -12.43
CA THR A 221 16.36 -14.38 -11.85
C THR A 221 16.50 -13.74 -10.46
N ARG A 222 17.25 -14.39 -9.57
CA ARG A 222 17.56 -13.84 -8.23
C ARG A 222 18.23 -12.47 -8.31
N GLY A 223 19.15 -12.28 -9.28
CA GLY A 223 19.85 -11.02 -9.50
C GLY A 223 18.88 -9.88 -9.85
N ALA A 224 17.96 -10.09 -10.81
CA ALA A 224 16.95 -9.11 -11.16
C ALA A 224 16.03 -8.79 -9.97
N MET A 225 15.59 -9.81 -9.21
CA MET A 225 14.78 -9.59 -8.02
C MET A 225 15.50 -8.73 -6.98
N LEU A 226 16.79 -8.95 -6.76
CA LEU A 226 17.58 -8.15 -5.82
C LEU A 226 17.82 -6.73 -6.33
N SER A 227 18.05 -6.55 -7.63
CA SER A 227 18.20 -5.21 -8.23
C SER A 227 16.94 -4.37 -8.05
N PHE A 228 15.75 -4.95 -8.29
CA PHE A 228 14.49 -4.25 -8.05
C PHE A 228 14.19 -4.03 -6.57
N SER A 229 14.58 -4.95 -5.68
CA SER A 229 14.53 -4.72 -4.24
C SER A 229 15.40 -3.52 -3.85
N GLY A 230 16.62 -3.43 -4.37
CA GLY A 230 17.49 -2.27 -4.20
C GLY A 230 16.86 -0.99 -4.71
N LEU A 231 16.28 -1.02 -5.92
CA LEU A 231 15.59 0.12 -6.51
C LEU A 231 14.45 0.61 -5.59
N PHE A 232 13.52 -0.26 -5.22
CA PHE A 232 12.35 0.13 -4.44
C PHE A 232 12.69 0.59 -3.01
N ASN A 233 13.81 0.14 -2.45
CA ASN A 233 14.23 0.53 -1.11
C ASN A 233 15.15 1.76 -1.07
N LEU A 234 15.97 2.02 -2.10
CA LEU A 234 16.98 3.09 -2.07
C LEU A 234 16.59 4.30 -2.94
N LEU A 235 15.92 4.08 -4.08
CA LEU A 235 15.50 5.17 -4.96
C LEU A 235 14.60 6.21 -4.27
N PRO A 236 13.70 5.87 -3.33
CA PRO A 236 12.93 6.85 -2.58
C PRO A 236 13.78 7.92 -1.90
N PHE A 237 14.90 7.52 -1.29
CA PHE A 237 15.83 8.44 -0.65
C PHE A 237 16.60 9.27 -1.69
N ALA A 238 17.04 8.62 -2.78
CA ALA A 238 17.73 9.32 -3.87
C ALA A 238 16.83 10.38 -4.52
N ILE A 239 15.52 10.12 -4.71
CA ILE A 239 14.56 11.09 -5.21
C ILE A 239 14.51 12.33 -4.31
N LEU A 240 14.42 12.16 -2.98
CA LEU A 240 14.40 13.32 -2.08
C LEU A 240 15.74 14.06 -2.05
N ILE A 241 16.88 13.34 -2.08
CA ILE A 241 18.21 13.96 -2.17
C ILE A 241 18.31 14.81 -3.42
N VAL A 242 17.91 14.28 -4.59
CA VAL A 242 17.91 15.02 -5.86
C VAL A 242 16.94 16.20 -5.79
N GLY A 243 15.72 16.03 -5.27
CA GLY A 243 14.73 17.09 -5.11
C GLY A 243 15.27 18.26 -4.27
N VAL A 244 16.03 17.97 -3.21
CA VAL A 244 16.72 18.99 -2.41
C VAL A 244 17.87 19.62 -3.19
N ALA A 245 18.69 18.82 -3.86
CA ALA A 245 19.85 19.33 -4.60
C ALA A 245 19.49 20.27 -5.75
N VAL A 246 18.33 20.02 -6.41
CA VAL A 246 17.81 20.89 -7.47
C VAL A 246 16.93 22.04 -6.94
N GLY A 247 16.81 22.21 -5.63
CA GLY A 247 16.06 23.31 -5.00
C GLY A 247 14.52 23.17 -5.03
N GLN A 248 14.01 22.00 -5.39
CA GLN A 248 12.56 21.73 -5.40
C GLN A 248 12.01 21.39 -4.01
N LEU A 249 12.82 20.78 -3.16
CA LEU A 249 12.47 20.40 -1.80
C LEU A 249 13.36 21.14 -0.79
N HIS A 250 12.80 21.42 0.36
CA HIS A 250 13.56 21.99 1.48
C HIS A 250 14.52 20.92 2.05
N TRP A 251 15.73 21.33 2.51
CA TRP A 251 16.74 20.42 3.05
C TRP A 251 16.24 19.55 4.21
N ALA A 252 15.25 20.03 4.98
CA ALA A 252 14.65 19.27 6.08
C ALA A 252 14.00 17.95 5.63
N TYR A 253 13.68 17.79 4.34
CA TYR A 253 13.20 16.50 3.82
C TYR A 253 14.24 15.38 3.91
N LEU A 254 15.52 15.71 4.07
CA LEU A 254 16.60 14.74 4.30
C LEU A 254 16.54 14.09 5.70
N SER A 255 15.67 14.57 6.58
CA SER A 255 15.44 13.95 7.91
C SER A 255 14.92 12.51 7.86
N VAL A 256 14.53 12.02 6.68
CA VAL A 256 14.20 10.59 6.47
C VAL A 256 15.45 9.69 6.35
N LEU A 257 16.64 10.24 6.12
CA LEU A 257 17.86 9.43 5.92
C LEU A 257 18.19 8.46 7.09
N PRO A 258 17.89 8.76 8.36
CA PRO A 258 18.02 7.80 9.46
C PRO A 258 17.18 6.52 9.29
N LEU A 259 16.23 6.46 8.35
CA LEU A 259 15.46 5.26 8.04
C LEU A 259 16.18 4.31 7.07
N LEU A 260 17.29 4.71 6.46
CA LEU A 260 18.09 3.87 5.55
C LEU A 260 18.45 2.48 6.14
N PRO A 261 18.77 2.31 7.43
CA PRO A 261 19.01 0.99 8.00
C PRO A 261 17.86 0.02 7.81
N MET A 262 16.60 0.48 7.82
CA MET A 262 15.42 -0.36 7.55
C MET A 262 15.43 -0.86 6.10
N SER A 263 15.71 0.03 5.15
CA SER A 263 15.82 -0.31 3.72
C SER A 263 16.97 -1.30 3.47
N ILE A 264 18.14 -1.09 4.06
CA ILE A 264 19.28 -1.98 3.94
C ILE A 264 18.96 -3.36 4.52
N TYR A 265 18.29 -3.40 5.68
CA TYR A 265 17.84 -4.67 6.26
C TYR A 265 16.87 -5.43 5.36
N LEU A 266 15.92 -4.74 4.72
CA LEU A 266 14.96 -5.36 3.80
C LEU A 266 15.69 -5.99 2.60
N ILE A 267 16.64 -5.29 1.99
CA ILE A 267 17.45 -5.82 0.88
C ILE A 267 18.27 -7.02 1.35
N TYR A 268 18.97 -6.90 2.49
CA TYR A 268 19.78 -7.97 3.06
C TYR A 268 18.96 -9.21 3.38
N SER A 269 17.81 -9.02 4.05
CA SER A 269 16.96 -10.14 4.46
C SER A 269 16.31 -10.84 3.27
N LEU A 270 15.97 -10.09 2.21
CA LEU A 270 15.46 -10.66 0.97
C LEU A 270 16.55 -11.42 0.19
N ALA A 271 17.77 -10.87 0.17
CA ALA A 271 18.95 -11.55 -0.41
C ALA A 271 19.24 -12.87 0.31
N ALA A 272 19.14 -12.89 1.65
CA ALA A 272 19.29 -14.12 2.41
C ALA A 272 18.22 -15.15 2.04
N HIS A 273 16.94 -14.73 1.94
CA HIS A 273 15.84 -15.61 1.53
C HIS A 273 16.08 -16.21 0.14
N LEU A 274 16.40 -15.38 -0.86
CA LEU A 274 16.64 -15.83 -2.24
C LEU A 274 17.85 -16.77 -2.38
N ASN A 275 18.79 -16.72 -1.45
CA ASN A 275 19.98 -17.59 -1.43
C ASN A 275 19.87 -18.75 -0.42
N ASP A 276 18.66 -19.03 0.07
CA ASP A 276 18.38 -20.11 1.02
C ASP A 276 19.22 -20.03 2.31
N LYS A 277 19.60 -18.80 2.71
CA LYS A 277 20.37 -18.53 3.94
C LYS A 277 19.43 -18.23 5.09
N THR A 278 19.59 -18.97 6.18
CA THR A 278 18.91 -18.67 7.43
C THR A 278 19.57 -17.46 8.11
N ILE A 279 18.74 -16.49 8.49
CA ILE A 279 19.16 -15.34 9.30
C ILE A 279 18.28 -15.28 10.55
N PRO A 280 18.75 -14.72 11.66
CA PRO A 280 17.91 -14.55 12.84
C PRO A 280 16.79 -13.53 12.57
N PHE A 281 15.55 -13.91 12.91
CA PHE A 281 14.36 -13.07 12.79
C PHE A 281 14.03 -12.47 14.17
N GLU A 282 14.95 -11.66 14.71
CA GLU A 282 14.78 -11.00 16.00
C GLU A 282 14.36 -9.54 15.80
N PRO A 283 13.20 -9.11 16.33
CA PRO A 283 12.79 -7.72 16.30
C PRO A 283 13.83 -6.83 17.00
N ARG A 284 14.17 -5.73 16.36
CA ARG A 284 15.05 -4.69 16.89
C ARG A 284 14.23 -3.41 17.09
N TRP A 285 14.60 -2.60 18.07
CA TRP A 285 13.89 -1.37 18.42
C TRP A 285 13.71 -0.40 17.22
N TRP A 286 14.70 -0.33 16.31
CA TRP A 286 14.68 0.53 15.12
C TRP A 286 13.77 0.01 13.99
N MET A 287 13.29 -1.22 14.05
CA MET A 287 12.37 -1.80 13.08
C MET A 287 10.93 -1.32 13.28
N GLY A 288 10.64 -0.69 14.42
CA GLY A 288 9.32 -0.21 14.79
C GLY A 288 8.38 -1.29 15.35
N PRO A 289 7.09 -0.98 15.47
CA PRO A 289 6.13 -1.90 16.09
C PRO A 289 5.97 -3.20 15.31
N MET A 290 6.10 -4.34 15.98
CA MET A 290 6.00 -5.68 15.40
C MET A 290 4.66 -6.39 15.71
N GLY A 291 3.73 -5.71 16.37
CA GLY A 291 2.42 -6.29 16.71
C GLY A 291 2.55 -7.60 17.49
N ASN A 292 1.75 -8.60 17.11
CA ASN A 292 1.75 -9.91 17.76
C ASN A 292 2.84 -10.85 17.19
N PHE A 293 4.08 -10.36 17.05
CA PHE A 293 5.18 -11.10 16.43
C PHE A 293 5.41 -12.50 17.04
N GLU A 294 5.32 -12.62 18.38
CA GLU A 294 5.48 -13.89 19.07
C GLU A 294 4.41 -14.93 18.71
N LEU A 295 3.19 -14.49 18.42
CA LEU A 295 2.12 -15.38 17.95
C LEU A 295 2.51 -15.99 16.59
N TYR A 296 2.99 -15.17 15.67
CA TYR A 296 3.38 -15.62 14.33
C TYR A 296 4.67 -16.48 14.37
N ARG A 297 5.58 -16.19 15.31
CA ARG A 297 6.77 -17.05 15.55
C ARG A 297 6.36 -18.45 15.95
N ARG A 298 5.35 -18.62 16.81
CA ARG A 298 4.82 -19.94 17.20
C ARG A 298 4.25 -20.72 16.03
N HIS A 299 3.85 -20.02 14.97
CA HIS A 299 3.33 -20.63 13.74
C HIS A 299 4.38 -20.71 12.61
N ASN A 300 5.66 -20.51 12.91
CA ASN A 300 6.77 -20.51 11.95
C ASN A 300 6.60 -19.49 10.79
N MET A 301 5.99 -18.34 11.08
CA MET A 301 5.74 -17.27 10.11
C MET A 301 6.56 -16.00 10.39
N ASP A 302 7.49 -16.05 11.34
CA ASP A 302 8.35 -14.92 11.74
C ASP A 302 9.22 -14.41 10.60
N TRP A 303 9.75 -15.34 9.78
CA TRP A 303 10.55 -15.04 8.57
C TRP A 303 9.79 -14.18 7.54
N PHE A 304 8.50 -14.40 7.39
CA PHE A 304 7.64 -13.61 6.50
C PHE A 304 7.25 -12.29 7.17
N LEU A 305 6.76 -12.38 8.41
CA LEU A 305 6.16 -11.26 9.10
C LEU A 305 7.15 -10.13 9.37
N ILE A 306 8.41 -10.45 9.75
CA ILE A 306 9.42 -9.43 10.05
C ILE A 306 9.70 -8.57 8.81
N ARG A 307 9.79 -9.17 7.62
CA ARG A 307 10.02 -8.45 6.38
C ARG A 307 8.84 -7.55 6.02
N TRP A 308 7.64 -8.10 6.15
CA TRP A 308 6.41 -7.35 5.91
C TRP A 308 6.26 -6.17 6.86
N LEU A 309 6.43 -6.40 8.16
CA LEU A 309 6.27 -5.36 9.16
C LEU A 309 7.34 -4.27 9.04
N VAL A 310 8.59 -4.62 8.75
CA VAL A 310 9.65 -3.61 8.52
C VAL A 310 9.35 -2.78 7.27
N ALA A 311 8.91 -3.39 6.17
CA ALA A 311 8.52 -2.65 4.96
C ALA A 311 7.35 -1.69 5.23
N ARG A 312 6.32 -2.15 5.95
CA ARG A 312 5.17 -1.32 6.37
C ARG A 312 5.61 -0.18 7.30
N ASN A 313 6.44 -0.49 8.29
CA ASN A 313 6.91 0.50 9.25
C ASN A 313 7.82 1.54 8.59
N LEU A 314 8.61 1.16 7.58
CA LEU A 314 9.40 2.09 6.78
C LEU A 314 8.51 3.14 6.09
N VAL A 315 7.42 2.72 5.41
CA VAL A 315 6.45 3.66 4.83
C VAL A 315 5.83 4.54 5.91
N THR A 316 5.44 3.95 7.04
CA THR A 316 4.85 4.66 8.17
C THR A 316 5.76 5.77 8.68
N PHE A 317 7.01 5.44 9.02
CA PHE A 317 7.96 6.42 9.53
C PHE A 317 8.37 7.45 8.49
N PHE A 318 8.52 7.04 7.23
CA PHE A 318 8.82 7.96 6.14
C PHE A 318 7.73 9.03 6.00
N CYS A 319 6.46 8.61 5.96
CA CYS A 319 5.32 9.54 5.88
C CYS A 319 5.21 10.43 7.13
N LEU A 320 5.37 9.86 8.33
CA LEU A 320 5.26 10.61 9.59
C LEU A 320 6.38 11.67 9.72
N VAL A 321 7.62 11.30 9.43
CA VAL A 321 8.76 12.22 9.48
C VAL A 321 8.52 13.40 8.53
N LEU A 322 8.12 13.13 7.29
CA LEU A 322 7.86 14.20 6.31
C LEU A 322 6.62 15.03 6.68
N ALA A 323 5.58 14.43 7.24
CA ALA A 323 4.41 15.18 7.71
C ALA A 323 4.80 16.14 8.85
N VAL A 324 5.62 15.68 9.81
CA VAL A 324 6.16 16.56 10.87
C VAL A 324 7.01 17.68 10.28
N VAL A 325 7.88 17.38 9.31
CA VAL A 325 8.69 18.38 8.60
C VAL A 325 7.79 19.45 8.00
N ASN A 326 6.72 19.07 7.28
CA ASN A 326 5.80 20.05 6.68
C ASN A 326 5.11 20.91 7.72
N VAL A 327 4.64 20.31 8.83
CA VAL A 327 4.01 21.08 9.92
C VAL A 327 5.01 22.07 10.53
N VAL A 328 6.25 21.66 10.79
CA VAL A 328 7.29 22.55 11.32
C VAL A 328 7.59 23.69 10.35
N LEU A 329 7.75 23.38 9.05
CA LEU A 329 7.98 24.40 8.03
C LEU A 329 6.81 25.39 7.94
N ALA A 330 5.57 24.92 8.02
CA ALA A 330 4.38 25.78 8.02
C ALA A 330 4.26 26.68 9.27
N LEU A 331 4.90 26.33 10.38
CA LEU A 331 4.90 27.15 11.60
C LEU A 331 6.07 28.15 11.65
N VAL A 332 7.14 27.91 10.89
CA VAL A 332 8.36 28.72 10.91
C VAL A 332 8.35 29.76 9.78
N TYR A 333 7.75 29.44 8.67
CA TYR A 333 7.67 30.29 7.46
C TYR A 333 6.23 30.66 7.14
#